data_84ae2f93c82dcb64672c3837d5a75475
#
_entry.id   84ae2f93c82dcb64672c3837d5a75475
#
_cell.length_a   1.000
_cell.length_b   1.000
_cell.length_c   1.000
_cell.angle_alpha   90.00
_cell.angle_beta   90.00
_cell.angle_gamma   90.00
#
_symmetry.space_group_name_H-M   'P 1'
#
loop_
_entity.id
_entity.type
_entity.pdbx_description
1 polymer ?
#
loop_
_entity_poly.entity_id
_entity_poly.type
_entity_poly.pdbx_seq_one_letter_code
_entity_poly.pdbx_strand_id
1 'polypeptide(L)'
;GMALQSLGYSLNSKNETELKAAEEKLKQLKPNVRAVLNEEIKTMMKLEEAPIGMGYSGDAAAVAEENKNVQYILPKDGSAVWTDNFAIAHTAVNVEGAYAFINFMLRPENAAKNAEFVGYATPNEKAKELMDPEVTSDETFYPSEEVIQSLEHYEFLGNEWITKYN
;
A
#
# COMPACT_ATOMS: atom_id res chain seq x y z
N GLY A 1 -11.86 1.03 4.11
CA GLY A 1 -11.46 -0.34 3.80
C GLY A 1 -11.12 -1.13 5.06
N MET A 2 -10.04 -0.80 5.76
CA MET A 2 -9.54 -1.53 6.95
C MET A 2 -10.60 -1.75 8.05
N ALA A 3 -11.49 -0.77 8.30
CA ALA A 3 -12.56 -0.94 9.27
C ALA A 3 -13.59 -2.01 8.83
N LEU A 4 -13.85 -2.14 7.53
CA LEU A 4 -14.68 -3.22 6.98
C LEU A 4 -14.01 -4.57 7.20
N GLN A 5 -12.73 -4.71 6.82
CA GLN A 5 -11.99 -5.97 6.99
C GLN A 5 -11.93 -6.41 8.44
N SER A 6 -11.73 -5.48 9.39
CA SER A 6 -11.77 -5.80 10.83
C SER A 6 -13.14 -6.24 11.36
N LEU A 7 -14.19 -6.16 10.55
CA LEU A 7 -15.53 -6.70 10.80
C LEU A 7 -15.82 -7.96 9.97
N GLY A 8 -14.83 -8.45 9.22
CA GLY A 8 -14.98 -9.60 8.33
C GLY A 8 -15.68 -9.30 7.01
N TYR A 9 -15.76 -8.01 6.63
CA TYR A 9 -16.33 -7.58 5.36
C TYR A 9 -15.24 -7.24 4.34
N SER A 10 -15.56 -7.33 3.04
CA SER A 10 -14.65 -6.89 1.99
C SER A 10 -14.39 -5.38 2.08
N LEU A 11 -13.14 -4.97 1.84
CA LEU A 11 -12.80 -3.54 1.72
C LEU A 11 -13.51 -2.86 0.54
N ASN A 12 -14.04 -3.65 -0.41
CA ASN A 12 -14.76 -3.19 -1.59
C ASN A 12 -16.31 -3.32 -1.42
N SER A 13 -16.81 -3.50 -0.21
CA SER A 13 -18.23 -3.72 0.04
C SER A 13 -19.12 -2.63 -0.57
N LYS A 14 -20.19 -3.06 -1.26
CA LYS A 14 -21.27 -2.20 -1.76
C LYS A 14 -22.56 -2.45 -0.97
N ASN A 15 -22.44 -2.60 0.35
CA ASN A 15 -23.54 -2.84 1.28
C ASN A 15 -23.61 -1.71 2.32
N GLU A 16 -24.71 -0.96 2.31
CA GLU A 16 -24.89 0.18 3.23
C GLU A 16 -24.90 -0.22 4.71
N THR A 17 -25.37 -1.42 5.03
CA THR A 17 -25.36 -1.91 6.41
C THR A 17 -23.94 -2.17 6.90
N GLU A 18 -23.09 -2.73 6.04
CA GLU A 18 -21.67 -2.97 6.36
C GLU A 18 -20.89 -1.65 6.46
N LEU A 19 -21.18 -0.68 5.58
CA LEU A 19 -20.59 0.67 5.68
C LEU A 19 -20.97 1.37 6.98
N LYS A 20 -22.23 1.28 7.40
CA LYS A 20 -22.67 1.84 8.70
C LYS A 20 -21.99 1.16 9.87
N ALA A 21 -21.82 -0.17 9.82
CA ALA A 21 -21.08 -0.89 10.86
C ALA A 21 -19.60 -0.44 10.94
N ALA A 22 -18.95 -0.24 9.79
CA ALA A 22 -17.60 0.28 9.72
C ALA A 22 -17.50 1.73 10.23
N GLU A 23 -18.45 2.59 9.90
CA GLU A 23 -18.55 3.96 10.41
C GLU A 23 -18.66 3.98 11.95
N GLU A 24 -19.55 3.16 12.53
CA GLU A 24 -19.68 3.06 13.98
C GLU A 24 -18.40 2.56 14.65
N LYS A 25 -17.69 1.60 14.03
CA LYS A 25 -16.39 1.16 14.52
C LYS A 25 -15.35 2.27 14.50
N LEU A 26 -15.30 3.07 13.43
CA LEU A 26 -14.40 4.23 13.35
C LEU A 26 -14.75 5.31 14.38
N LYS A 27 -16.04 5.55 14.66
CA LYS A 27 -16.47 6.47 15.72
C LYS A 27 -16.00 6.00 17.11
N GLN A 28 -16.07 4.71 17.38
CA GLN A 28 -15.56 4.12 18.62
C GLN A 28 -14.03 4.24 18.73
N LEU A 29 -13.31 4.13 17.62
CA LEU A 29 -11.86 4.29 17.57
C LEU A 29 -11.42 5.74 17.77
N LYS A 30 -12.21 6.72 17.31
CA LYS A 30 -11.87 8.15 17.26
C LYS A 30 -11.24 8.72 18.52
N PRO A 31 -11.71 8.40 19.76
CA PRO A 31 -11.07 8.91 20.98
C PRO A 31 -9.62 8.49 21.17
N ASN A 32 -9.20 7.40 20.53
CA ASN A 32 -7.85 6.84 20.60
C ASN A 32 -6.98 7.24 19.41
N VAL A 33 -7.54 7.97 18.43
CA VAL A 33 -6.79 8.44 17.26
C VAL A 33 -6.07 9.73 17.62
N ARG A 34 -4.73 9.68 17.64
CA ARG A 34 -3.89 10.85 17.89
C ARG A 34 -3.94 11.84 16.72
N ALA A 35 -3.81 11.33 15.50
CA ALA A 35 -3.81 12.14 14.29
C ALA A 35 -4.23 11.29 13.06
N VAL A 36 -4.72 11.97 12.03
CA VAL A 36 -4.92 11.41 10.68
C VAL A 36 -3.96 12.17 9.78
N LEU A 37 -2.91 11.49 9.35
CA LEU A 37 -1.77 12.05 8.62
C LEU A 37 -1.52 11.25 7.36
N ASN A 38 -0.71 11.79 6.46
CA ASN A 38 -0.19 11.09 5.30
C ASN A 38 1.33 10.92 5.46
N GLU A 39 2.13 11.73 4.82
CA GLU A 39 3.60 11.63 4.85
C GLU A 39 4.20 11.84 6.26
N GLU A 40 3.58 12.70 7.07
CA GLU A 40 4.03 13.04 8.42
C GLU A 40 3.98 11.85 9.39
N ILE A 41 3.23 10.79 9.07
CA ILE A 41 3.19 9.57 9.89
C ILE A 41 4.58 8.95 10.06
N LYS A 42 5.43 9.02 9.05
CA LYS A 42 6.80 8.51 9.09
C LYS A 42 7.61 9.17 10.20
N THR A 43 7.56 10.49 10.28
CA THR A 43 8.25 11.24 11.34
C THR A 43 7.69 10.91 12.71
N MET A 44 6.36 10.83 12.86
CA MET A 44 5.71 10.50 14.12
C MET A 44 6.09 9.09 14.62
N MET A 45 6.12 8.11 13.73
CA MET A 45 6.52 6.73 14.08
C MET A 45 8.01 6.64 14.39
N LYS A 46 8.86 7.33 13.63
CA LYS A 46 10.30 7.40 13.87
C LYS A 46 10.63 7.99 15.26
N LEU A 47 9.89 8.99 15.69
CA LEU A 47 10.03 9.65 17.01
C LEU A 47 9.27 8.94 18.14
N GLU A 48 8.63 7.80 17.87
CA GLU A 48 7.82 7.04 18.84
C GLU A 48 6.69 7.89 19.47
N GLU A 49 6.16 8.86 18.73
CA GLU A 49 5.09 9.72 19.23
C GLU A 49 3.73 9.03 19.22
N ALA A 50 3.61 7.88 18.55
CA ALA A 50 2.46 7.01 18.59
C ALA A 50 2.92 5.55 18.66
N PRO A 51 2.28 4.69 19.49
CA PRO A 51 2.68 3.28 19.61
C PRO A 51 2.23 2.43 18.42
N ILE A 52 1.24 2.89 17.64
CA ILE A 52 0.70 2.20 16.46
C ILE A 52 0.43 3.25 15.39
N GLY A 53 0.85 2.96 14.18
CA GLY A 53 0.54 3.73 12.97
C GLY A 53 0.04 2.82 11.86
N MET A 54 -0.81 3.34 10.98
CA MET A 54 -1.22 2.68 9.75
C MET A 54 -0.47 3.33 8.59
N GLY A 55 0.30 2.56 7.85
CA GLY A 55 1.15 3.05 6.77
C GLY A 55 1.37 2.01 5.69
N TYR A 56 2.12 2.39 4.69
CA TYR A 56 2.51 1.53 3.58
C TYR A 56 3.78 0.74 3.91
N SER A 57 3.97 -0.42 3.28
CA SER A 57 5.12 -1.29 3.55
C SER A 57 6.46 -0.59 3.32
N GLY A 58 6.64 0.14 2.22
CA GLY A 58 7.88 0.87 1.93
C GLY A 58 8.16 1.99 2.93
N ASP A 59 7.13 2.75 3.34
CA ASP A 59 7.27 3.79 4.36
C ASP A 59 7.65 3.19 5.72
N ALA A 60 7.02 2.07 6.09
CA ALA A 60 7.32 1.37 7.34
C ALA A 60 8.75 0.80 7.35
N ALA A 61 9.22 0.27 6.22
CA ALA A 61 10.59 -0.20 6.08
C ALA A 61 11.60 0.95 6.26
N ALA A 62 11.37 2.09 5.60
CA ALA A 62 12.24 3.27 5.76
C ALA A 62 12.28 3.76 7.22
N VAL A 63 11.14 3.74 7.93
CA VAL A 63 11.12 4.08 9.36
C VAL A 63 11.88 3.05 10.19
N ALA A 64 11.74 1.75 9.91
CA ALA A 64 12.41 0.66 10.63
C ALA A 64 13.94 0.66 10.42
N GLU A 65 14.43 1.17 9.29
CA GLU A 65 15.86 1.39 9.08
C GLU A 65 16.43 2.42 10.06
N GLU A 66 15.71 3.48 10.32
CA GLU A 66 16.12 4.58 11.20
C GLU A 66 15.78 4.33 12.68
N ASN A 67 14.71 3.59 12.98
CA ASN A 67 14.28 3.24 14.33
C ASN A 67 13.95 1.74 14.45
N LYS A 68 14.86 0.98 15.06
CA LYS A 68 14.72 -0.48 15.22
C LYS A 68 13.64 -0.91 16.21
N ASN A 69 13.01 0.01 16.93
CA ASN A 69 11.85 -0.28 17.79
C ASN A 69 10.54 -0.33 16.98
N VAL A 70 10.56 0.11 15.71
CA VAL A 70 9.40 0.08 14.83
C VAL A 70 9.42 -1.17 13.97
N GLN A 71 8.30 -1.88 13.93
CA GLN A 71 8.13 -3.10 13.14
C GLN A 71 6.86 -2.98 12.28
N TYR A 72 6.96 -3.42 11.03
CA TYR A 72 5.80 -3.56 10.14
C TYR A 72 5.09 -4.89 10.39
N ILE A 73 3.77 -4.85 10.47
CA ILE A 73 2.95 -6.04 10.71
C ILE A 73 1.75 -6.02 9.77
N LEU A 74 1.52 -7.11 9.06
CA LEU A 74 0.26 -7.34 8.33
C LEU A 74 -0.79 -7.87 9.32
N PRO A 75 -1.94 -7.18 9.47
CA PRO A 75 -3.00 -7.63 10.36
C PRO A 75 -3.62 -8.95 9.89
N LYS A 76 -3.96 -9.84 10.82
CA LYS A 76 -4.65 -11.11 10.52
C LYS A 76 -6.08 -10.89 9.99
N ASP A 77 -6.69 -9.77 10.32
CA ASP A 77 -8.05 -9.41 9.86
C ASP A 77 -8.09 -9.03 8.38
N GLY A 78 -6.93 -8.88 7.75
CA GLY A 78 -6.78 -8.53 6.35
C GLY A 78 -6.00 -7.24 6.12
N SER A 79 -5.59 -7.05 4.90
CA SER A 79 -4.96 -5.83 4.43
C SER A 79 -5.27 -5.63 2.94
N ALA A 80 -4.89 -4.48 2.41
CA ALA A 80 -5.05 -4.13 1.01
C ALA A 80 -3.72 -4.26 0.26
N VAL A 81 -3.82 -4.64 -1.00
CA VAL A 81 -2.70 -4.56 -1.95
C VAL A 81 -3.14 -3.76 -3.17
N TRP A 82 -2.24 -2.99 -3.74
CA TRP A 82 -2.45 -2.29 -4.99
C TRP A 82 -1.18 -2.30 -5.83
N THR A 83 -1.33 -1.93 -7.08
CA THR A 83 -0.22 -1.81 -8.02
C THR A 83 -0.25 -0.43 -8.64
N ASP A 84 0.83 0.31 -8.52
CA ASP A 84 1.01 1.58 -9.21
C ASP A 84 1.25 1.34 -10.69
N ASN A 85 0.65 2.18 -11.54
CA ASN A 85 0.67 2.02 -12.96
C ASN A 85 1.10 3.30 -13.67
N PHE A 86 1.87 3.17 -14.74
CA PHE A 86 2.05 4.25 -15.70
C PHE A 86 0.81 4.38 -16.57
N ALA A 87 0.32 5.59 -16.76
CA ALA A 87 -0.80 5.87 -17.65
C ALA A 87 -0.43 6.98 -18.65
N ILE A 88 -0.86 6.83 -19.89
CA ILE A 88 -0.71 7.86 -20.93
C ILE A 88 -2.04 8.60 -21.03
N ALA A 89 -2.03 9.92 -20.73
CA ALA A 89 -3.23 10.74 -20.86
C ALA A 89 -3.72 10.75 -22.31
N HIS A 90 -5.03 10.70 -22.54
CA HIS A 90 -5.60 10.74 -23.89
C HIS A 90 -5.29 12.05 -24.64
N THR A 91 -4.94 13.12 -23.92
CA THR A 91 -4.50 14.40 -24.46
C THR A 91 -2.99 14.51 -24.69
N ALA A 92 -2.24 13.41 -24.48
CA ALA A 92 -0.79 13.43 -24.66
C ALA A 92 -0.42 13.73 -26.11
N VAL A 93 0.46 14.71 -26.29
CA VAL A 93 0.93 15.10 -27.63
C VAL A 93 2.13 14.32 -28.12
N ASN A 94 2.90 13.70 -27.20
CA ASN A 94 4.07 12.86 -27.49
C ASN A 94 3.85 11.43 -26.95
N VAL A 95 2.97 10.69 -27.60
CA VAL A 95 2.63 9.32 -27.21
C VAL A 95 3.83 8.37 -27.41
N GLU A 96 4.60 8.55 -28.48
CA GLU A 96 5.78 7.73 -28.75
C GLU A 96 6.86 7.91 -27.65
N GLY A 97 7.08 9.15 -27.22
CA GLY A 97 7.97 9.44 -26.10
C GLY A 97 7.47 8.82 -24.78
N ALA A 98 6.16 8.83 -24.53
CA ALA A 98 5.59 8.20 -23.37
C ALA A 98 5.82 6.68 -23.38
N TYR A 99 5.58 6.00 -24.49
CA TYR A 99 5.89 4.58 -24.64
C TYR A 99 7.39 4.29 -24.48
N ALA A 100 8.25 5.12 -25.07
CA ALA A 100 9.70 4.96 -24.93
C ALA A 100 10.12 5.03 -23.45
N PHE A 101 9.57 5.99 -22.69
CA PHE A 101 9.82 6.12 -21.24
C PHE A 101 9.30 4.91 -20.45
N ILE A 102 8.06 4.48 -20.68
CA ILE A 102 7.48 3.31 -20.01
C ILE A 102 8.33 2.08 -20.30
N ASN A 103 8.68 1.83 -21.57
CA ASN A 103 9.53 0.72 -21.95
C ASN A 103 10.93 0.79 -21.32
N PHE A 104 11.49 1.99 -21.16
CA PHE A 104 12.76 2.18 -20.46
C PHE A 104 12.63 1.79 -18.97
N MET A 105 11.58 2.22 -18.29
CA MET A 105 11.34 1.90 -16.88
C MET A 105 11.04 0.42 -16.64
N LEU A 106 10.43 -0.28 -17.62
CA LEU A 106 10.12 -1.71 -17.54
C LEU A 106 11.32 -2.63 -17.82
N ARG A 107 12.46 -2.10 -18.28
CA ARG A 107 13.68 -2.92 -18.42
C ARG A 107 14.10 -3.44 -17.05
N PRO A 108 14.46 -4.73 -16.92
CA PRO A 108 14.74 -5.34 -15.62
C PRO A 108 15.71 -4.55 -14.76
N GLU A 109 16.82 -4.10 -15.35
CA GLU A 109 17.87 -3.34 -14.66
C GLU A 109 17.42 -1.95 -14.18
N ASN A 110 16.48 -1.32 -14.90
CA ASN A 110 15.91 -0.03 -14.50
C ASN A 110 14.79 -0.22 -13.46
N ALA A 111 13.96 -1.24 -13.65
CA ALA A 111 12.89 -1.59 -12.70
C ALA A 111 13.47 -2.02 -11.34
N ALA A 112 14.58 -2.78 -11.32
CA ALA A 112 15.27 -3.14 -10.08
C ALA A 112 15.79 -1.90 -9.36
N LYS A 113 16.54 -1.03 -10.03
CA LYS A 113 17.04 0.22 -9.45
C LYS A 113 15.92 1.14 -8.95
N ASN A 114 14.80 1.19 -9.68
CA ASN A 114 13.64 1.98 -9.26
C ASN A 114 13.01 1.40 -8.00
N ALA A 115 12.82 0.07 -7.93
CA ALA A 115 12.26 -0.59 -6.75
C ALA A 115 13.14 -0.38 -5.51
N GLU A 116 14.45 -0.54 -5.64
CA GLU A 116 15.43 -0.28 -4.57
C GLU A 116 15.39 1.18 -4.12
N PHE A 117 15.31 2.12 -5.06
CA PHE A 117 15.29 3.55 -4.73
C PHE A 117 14.02 3.99 -4.01
N VAL A 118 12.84 3.50 -4.44
CA VAL A 118 11.55 3.86 -3.84
C VAL A 118 11.20 3.02 -2.61
N GLY A 119 11.90 1.90 -2.38
CA GLY A 119 11.70 1.02 -1.23
C GLY A 119 10.40 0.20 -1.30
N TYR A 120 9.90 -0.11 -2.49
CA TYR A 120 8.70 -0.94 -2.70
C TYR A 120 9.00 -2.16 -3.56
N ALA A 121 8.21 -3.21 -3.38
CA ALA A 121 8.31 -4.41 -4.21
C ALA A 121 8.03 -4.09 -5.69
N THR A 122 8.72 -4.80 -6.58
CA THR A 122 8.45 -4.72 -8.02
C THR A 122 7.62 -5.91 -8.49
N PRO A 123 6.61 -5.72 -9.36
CA PRO A 123 5.91 -6.81 -10.02
C PRO A 123 6.71 -7.41 -11.19
N ASN A 124 7.87 -6.85 -11.54
CA ASN A 124 8.71 -7.33 -12.62
C ASN A 124 9.63 -8.46 -12.11
N GLU A 125 9.27 -9.71 -12.43
CA GLU A 125 10.01 -10.91 -11.99
C GLU A 125 11.49 -10.87 -12.35
N LYS A 126 11.82 -10.44 -13.58
CA LYS A 126 13.22 -10.34 -14.01
C LYS A 126 13.98 -9.23 -13.29
N ALA A 127 13.29 -8.18 -12.85
CA ALA A 127 13.91 -7.15 -12.02
C ALA A 127 14.17 -7.70 -10.62
N LYS A 128 13.24 -8.45 -10.05
CA LYS A 128 13.43 -9.11 -8.75
C LYS A 128 14.66 -10.03 -8.72
N GLU A 129 14.95 -10.74 -9.81
CA GLU A 129 16.14 -11.59 -9.95
C GLU A 129 17.46 -10.81 -9.90
N LEU A 130 17.43 -9.50 -10.20
CA LEU A 130 18.60 -8.62 -10.20
C LEU A 130 18.80 -7.85 -8.88
N MET A 131 17.81 -7.90 -7.99
CA MET A 131 17.85 -7.20 -6.71
C MET A 131 18.60 -8.01 -5.65
N ASP A 132 18.98 -7.33 -4.55
CA ASP A 132 19.63 -7.97 -3.42
C ASP A 132 18.75 -9.11 -2.85
N PRO A 133 19.30 -10.33 -2.71
CA PRO A 133 18.58 -11.46 -2.10
C PRO A 133 18.08 -11.16 -0.68
N GLU A 134 18.75 -10.31 0.09
CA GLU A 134 18.30 -9.90 1.42
C GLU A 134 16.97 -9.12 1.33
N VAL A 135 16.83 -8.25 0.34
CA VAL A 135 15.59 -7.50 0.09
C VAL A 135 14.48 -8.41 -0.45
N THR A 136 14.80 -9.28 -1.41
CA THR A 136 13.80 -10.13 -2.08
C THR A 136 13.32 -11.30 -1.21
N SER A 137 14.02 -11.62 -0.13
CA SER A 137 13.62 -12.60 0.89
C SER A 137 12.93 -11.98 2.11
N ASP A 138 12.88 -10.67 2.20
CA ASP A 138 12.17 -9.98 3.28
C ASP A 138 10.65 -10.03 3.02
N GLU A 139 9.92 -10.72 3.90
CA GLU A 139 8.46 -10.87 3.81
C GLU A 139 7.70 -9.54 3.97
N THR A 140 8.34 -8.49 4.45
CA THR A 140 7.77 -7.13 4.49
C THR A 140 7.52 -6.58 3.08
N PHE A 141 8.46 -6.87 2.16
CA PHE A 141 8.40 -6.43 0.76
C PHE A 141 7.80 -7.49 -0.17
N TYR A 142 8.20 -8.74 0.05
CA TYR A 142 7.82 -9.88 -0.77
C TYR A 142 7.16 -10.97 0.09
N PRO A 143 5.94 -10.72 0.59
CA PRO A 143 5.22 -11.69 1.40
C PRO A 143 4.98 -12.98 0.62
N SER A 144 4.76 -14.07 1.35
CA SER A 144 4.48 -15.38 0.75
C SER A 144 3.23 -15.34 -0.14
N GLU A 145 3.15 -16.27 -1.07
CA GLU A 145 2.00 -16.37 -1.99
C GLU A 145 0.69 -16.57 -1.22
N GLU A 146 0.70 -17.29 -0.10
CA GLU A 146 -0.44 -17.49 0.80
C GLU A 146 -0.91 -16.16 1.39
N VAL A 147 0.03 -15.30 1.83
CA VAL A 147 -0.28 -13.97 2.35
C VAL A 147 -0.85 -13.10 1.24
N ILE A 148 -0.23 -13.07 0.06
CA ILE A 148 -0.70 -12.26 -1.08
C ILE A 148 -2.14 -12.65 -1.47
N GLN A 149 -2.47 -13.95 -1.49
CA GLN A 149 -3.81 -14.44 -1.79
C GLN A 149 -4.86 -14.05 -0.72
N SER A 150 -4.43 -13.75 0.50
CA SER A 150 -5.30 -13.27 1.58
C SER A 150 -5.57 -11.77 1.53
N LEU A 151 -4.81 -11.01 0.73
CA LEU A 151 -4.96 -9.58 0.58
C LEU A 151 -6.05 -9.24 -0.44
N GLU A 152 -6.76 -8.15 -0.21
CA GLU A 152 -7.75 -7.66 -1.17
C GLU A 152 -7.18 -6.52 -2.03
N HIS A 153 -7.42 -6.60 -3.34
CA HIS A 153 -7.18 -5.49 -4.25
C HIS A 153 -8.29 -4.45 -4.18
N TYR A 154 -7.93 -3.16 -4.26
CA TYR A 154 -8.93 -2.11 -4.44
C TYR A 154 -9.60 -2.22 -5.79
N GLU A 155 -10.93 -2.15 -5.81
CA GLU A 155 -11.74 -2.15 -7.02
C GLU A 155 -12.35 -0.76 -7.27
N PHE A 156 -12.62 -0.46 -8.53
CA PHE A 156 -13.42 0.72 -8.85
C PHE A 156 -14.89 0.48 -8.49
N LEU A 157 -15.34 1.10 -7.42
CA LEU A 157 -16.69 0.89 -6.90
C LEU A 157 -17.78 1.66 -7.67
N GLY A 158 -17.39 2.62 -8.51
CA GLY A 158 -18.28 3.59 -9.14
C GLY A 158 -18.49 4.84 -8.28
N ASN A 159 -18.81 5.95 -8.93
CA ASN A 159 -18.88 7.27 -8.28
C ASN A 159 -19.90 7.32 -7.13
N GLU A 160 -21.00 6.59 -7.23
CA GLU A 160 -22.00 6.50 -6.16
C GLU A 160 -21.39 5.97 -4.86
N TRP A 161 -20.69 4.84 -4.93
CA TRP A 161 -20.10 4.21 -3.75
C TRP A 161 -18.89 4.96 -3.23
N ILE A 162 -18.06 5.51 -4.11
CA ILE A 162 -16.93 6.37 -3.68
C ILE A 162 -17.45 7.53 -2.84
N THR A 163 -18.60 8.14 -3.21
CA THR A 163 -19.20 9.21 -2.42
C THR A 163 -19.71 8.73 -1.05
N LYS A 164 -20.22 7.49 -0.96
CA LYS A 164 -20.68 6.91 0.32
C LYS A 164 -19.54 6.52 1.26
N TYR A 165 -18.35 6.25 0.71
CA TYR A 165 -17.15 5.94 1.51
C TYR A 165 -16.49 7.19 2.11
N ASN A 166 -16.74 8.38 1.54
CA ASN A 166 -16.20 9.66 1.99
C ASN A 166 -17.18 10.37 2.95
#